data_1a457d91837921cc9fc05b7a95ba0d44
#
_entry.id   1a457d91837921cc9fc05b7a95ba0d44
#
_cell.length_a   1.000
_cell.length_b   1.000
_cell.length_c   1.000
_cell.angle_alpha   90.00
_cell.angle_beta   90.00
_cell.angle_gamma   90.00
#
_symmetry.space_group_name_H-M   'P 1'
#
loop_
_entity.id
_entity.type
_entity.pdbx_description
1 polymer ?
#
loop_
_entity_poly.entity_id
_entity_poly.type
_entity_poly.pdbx_seq_one_letter_code
_entity_poly.pdbx_strand_id
1 'polypeptide(L)'
;MSKREQVLNALFTRLSALTKVEVKRNETLPVKIPNGGLVILRDGNIGEPTILLSPPCFLYQHRAEIEVVVQQTSAADNDARLDRILEEIGRLLMVDVTLSGLIDHMHADPPEFIEQPIDGGLTIKGAIIPLVLEYVSNSNLN
;
A
#
# COMPACT_ATOMS: atom_id res chain seq x y z
N MET A 1 6.98 18.46 -8.78
CA MET A 1 6.34 17.40 -7.95
C MET A 1 7.13 17.24 -6.68
N SER A 2 6.47 17.16 -5.54
CA SER A 2 7.15 16.97 -4.26
C SER A 2 7.81 15.59 -4.18
N LYS A 3 8.81 15.46 -3.31
CA LYS A 3 9.45 14.16 -3.05
C LYS A 3 8.43 13.14 -2.59
N ARG A 4 7.55 13.51 -1.68
CA ARG A 4 6.45 12.65 -1.21
C ARG A 4 5.61 12.13 -2.36
N GLU A 5 5.19 13.00 -3.26
CA GLU A 5 4.35 12.63 -4.38
C GLU A 5 5.09 11.74 -5.39
N GLN A 6 6.37 12.02 -5.61
CA GLN A 6 7.21 11.14 -6.45
C GLN A 6 7.29 9.73 -5.88
N VAL A 7 7.48 9.62 -4.57
CA VAL A 7 7.57 8.34 -3.88
C VAL A 7 6.25 7.57 -3.99
N LEU A 8 5.13 8.24 -3.73
CA LEU A 8 3.82 7.59 -3.79
C LEU A 8 3.44 7.18 -5.21
N ASN A 9 3.78 8.00 -6.20
CA ASN A 9 3.55 7.64 -7.61
C ASN A 9 4.40 6.45 -8.05
N ALA A 10 5.66 6.40 -7.64
CA ALA A 10 6.53 5.27 -7.96
C ALA A 10 6.00 3.98 -7.33
N LEU A 11 5.54 4.06 -6.09
CA LEU A 11 4.93 2.92 -5.40
C LEU A 11 3.65 2.47 -6.09
N PHE A 12 2.78 3.41 -6.44
CA PHE A 12 1.54 3.13 -7.17
C PHE A 12 1.83 2.45 -8.51
N THR A 13 2.81 2.94 -9.25
CA THR A 13 3.21 2.34 -10.52
C THR A 13 3.66 0.90 -10.32
N ARG A 14 4.44 0.65 -9.27
CA ARG A 14 4.90 -0.71 -8.96
C ARG A 14 3.72 -1.63 -8.61
N LEU A 15 2.79 -1.17 -7.78
CA LEU A 15 1.60 -1.96 -7.43
C LEU A 15 0.70 -2.21 -8.63
N SER A 16 0.71 -1.33 -9.61
CA SER A 16 -0.08 -1.48 -10.84
C SER A 16 0.37 -2.67 -11.71
N ALA A 17 1.51 -3.28 -11.40
CA ALA A 17 1.95 -4.51 -12.04
C ALA A 17 1.21 -5.75 -11.53
N LEU A 18 0.43 -5.65 -10.44
CA LEU A 18 -0.40 -6.74 -9.93
C LEU A 18 -1.39 -7.19 -11.01
N THR A 19 -1.55 -8.51 -11.12
CA THR A 19 -2.46 -9.09 -12.11
C THR A 19 -3.81 -9.44 -11.49
N LYS A 20 -4.88 -9.32 -12.30
CA LYS A 20 -6.24 -9.75 -11.92
C LYS A 20 -6.86 -8.97 -10.76
N VAL A 21 -6.30 -7.82 -10.40
CA VAL A 21 -6.87 -6.92 -9.39
C VAL A 21 -6.90 -5.50 -9.94
N GLU A 22 -7.80 -4.69 -9.43
CA GLU A 22 -7.76 -3.26 -9.68
C GLU A 22 -6.91 -2.58 -8.62
N VAL A 23 -6.08 -1.64 -9.04
CA VAL A 23 -5.21 -0.86 -8.13
C VAL A 23 -5.65 0.59 -8.21
N LYS A 24 -5.96 1.16 -7.06
CA LYS A 24 -6.43 2.54 -6.92
C LYS A 24 -5.59 3.27 -5.89
N ARG A 25 -5.69 4.59 -5.87
CA ARG A 25 -5.02 5.42 -4.88
C ARG A 25 -6.05 6.27 -4.14
N ASN A 26 -6.03 6.20 -2.80
CA ASN A 26 -6.91 6.98 -1.91
C ASN A 26 -8.41 6.86 -2.21
N GLU A 27 -8.82 5.78 -2.87
CA GLU A 27 -10.23 5.58 -3.21
C GLU A 27 -11.06 5.22 -1.99
N THR A 28 -12.30 5.68 -1.99
CA THR A 28 -13.31 5.19 -1.06
C THR A 28 -13.71 3.78 -1.50
N LEU A 29 -13.99 2.89 -0.53
CA LEU A 29 -14.43 1.54 -0.85
C LEU A 29 -15.72 1.60 -1.67
N PRO A 30 -15.77 0.96 -2.85
CA PRO A 30 -16.97 0.93 -3.67
C PRO A 30 -18.04 0.04 -3.05
N VAL A 31 -19.28 0.22 -3.47
CA VAL A 31 -20.40 -0.65 -3.06
C VAL A 31 -20.17 -2.08 -3.53
N LYS A 32 -19.52 -2.23 -4.67
CA LYS A 32 -19.22 -3.53 -5.26
C LYS A 32 -17.72 -3.68 -5.45
N ILE A 33 -17.16 -4.76 -4.90
CA ILE A 33 -15.75 -5.07 -5.05
C ILE A 33 -15.53 -5.73 -6.43
N PRO A 34 -14.51 -5.29 -7.19
CA PRO A 34 -14.16 -5.94 -8.45
C PRO A 34 -13.91 -7.44 -8.30
N ASN A 35 -14.23 -8.20 -9.32
CA ASN A 35 -14.19 -9.67 -9.28
C ASN A 35 -12.84 -10.26 -8.86
N GLY A 36 -11.74 -9.65 -9.28
CA GLY A 36 -10.40 -10.12 -8.92
C GLY A 36 -9.89 -9.61 -7.58
N GLY A 37 -10.55 -8.62 -7.01
CA GLY A 37 -10.14 -7.91 -5.81
C GLY A 37 -9.75 -6.47 -6.09
N LEU A 38 -9.57 -5.70 -5.02
CA LEU A 38 -9.23 -4.29 -5.08
C LEU A 38 -8.04 -4.03 -4.17
N VAL A 39 -7.05 -3.33 -4.69
CA VAL A 39 -5.88 -2.87 -3.91
C VAL A 39 -5.89 -1.34 -3.92
N ILE A 40 -5.87 -0.76 -2.74
CA ILE A 40 -5.87 0.69 -2.59
C ILE A 40 -4.60 1.12 -1.87
N LEU A 41 -3.80 1.97 -2.54
CA LEU A 41 -2.68 2.64 -1.89
C LEU A 41 -3.21 3.89 -1.22
N ARG A 42 -3.02 3.99 0.09
CA ARG A 42 -3.37 5.17 0.87
C ARG A 42 -2.10 5.90 1.27
N ASP A 43 -2.13 7.21 1.13
CA ASP A 43 -0.97 8.04 1.43
C ASP A 43 -0.51 7.91 2.90
N GLY A 44 -1.46 7.68 3.80
CA GLY A 44 -1.15 7.47 5.21
C GLY A 44 -0.63 8.72 5.89
N ASN A 45 0.34 8.53 6.78
CA ASN A 45 0.91 9.61 7.59
C ASN A 45 2.41 9.73 7.34
N ILE A 46 2.83 10.90 6.85
CA ILE A 46 4.24 11.15 6.60
C ILE A 46 5.07 11.21 7.89
N GLY A 47 4.43 11.58 9.01
CA GLY A 47 5.08 11.67 10.31
C GLY A 47 5.98 12.87 10.48
N GLU A 48 6.63 12.95 11.63
CA GLU A 48 7.61 14.01 11.91
C GLU A 48 9.00 13.57 11.44
N PRO A 49 9.74 14.44 10.73
CA PRO A 49 11.05 14.09 10.26
C PRO A 49 12.12 14.19 11.33
N THR A 50 13.20 13.45 11.14
CA THR A 50 14.46 13.73 11.81
C THR A 50 15.21 14.78 11.00
N ILE A 51 15.64 15.85 11.64
CA ILE A 51 16.33 16.93 10.95
C ILE A 51 17.83 16.65 10.94
N LEU A 52 18.41 16.66 9.74
CA LEU A 52 19.84 16.54 9.53
C LEU A 52 20.39 17.92 9.18
N LEU A 53 21.55 18.30 9.73
CA LEU A 53 21.96 19.68 9.74
C LEU A 53 23.10 20.08 8.78
N SER A 54 23.70 19.22 8.02
CA SER A 54 24.86 19.60 7.22
C SER A 54 24.92 18.88 5.88
N PRO A 55 24.19 19.34 4.86
CA PRO A 55 23.24 20.46 4.80
C PRO A 55 21.90 20.13 5.44
N PRO A 56 21.06 21.13 5.77
CA PRO A 56 19.75 20.84 6.35
C PRO A 56 18.86 20.01 5.42
N CYS A 57 18.37 18.91 5.93
CA CYS A 57 17.39 18.07 5.21
C CYS A 57 16.54 17.31 6.22
N PHE A 58 15.49 16.67 5.72
CA PHE A 58 14.49 16.02 6.56
C PHE A 58 14.41 14.55 6.20
N LEU A 59 14.70 13.70 7.18
CA LEU A 59 14.57 12.24 7.03
C LEU A 59 13.21 11.82 7.54
N TYR A 60 12.41 11.21 6.65
CA TYR A 60 11.08 10.73 6.98
C TYR A 60 11.02 9.22 7.09
N GLN A 61 10.20 8.76 8.04
CA GLN A 61 9.68 7.38 8.07
C GLN A 61 8.19 7.49 7.76
N HIS A 62 7.88 7.61 6.50
CA HIS A 62 6.52 7.81 6.02
C HIS A 62 5.75 6.49 6.12
N ARG A 63 4.64 6.49 6.83
CA ARG A 63 3.78 5.32 6.99
C ARG A 63 2.61 5.39 6.02
N ALA A 64 2.76 4.72 4.90
CA ALA A 64 1.67 4.52 3.95
C ALA A 64 0.92 3.23 4.31
N GLU A 65 -0.22 3.01 3.68
CA GLU A 65 -1.00 1.79 3.87
C GLU A 65 -1.39 1.22 2.52
N ILE A 66 -1.34 -0.11 2.42
CA ILE A 66 -1.88 -0.83 1.28
C ILE A 66 -3.08 -1.61 1.78
N GLU A 67 -4.27 -1.27 1.29
CA GLU A 67 -5.51 -1.95 1.66
C GLU A 67 -5.90 -2.91 0.55
N VAL A 68 -6.13 -4.17 0.91
CA VAL A 68 -6.55 -5.22 -0.03
C VAL A 68 -7.94 -5.68 0.37
N VAL A 69 -8.85 -5.74 -0.60
CA VAL A 69 -10.23 -6.14 -0.35
C VAL A 69 -10.64 -7.18 -1.38
N VAL A 70 -11.22 -8.29 -0.93
CA VAL A 70 -11.73 -9.34 -1.79
C VAL A 70 -13.15 -9.72 -1.39
N GLN A 71 -13.92 -10.15 -2.38
CA GLN A 71 -15.26 -10.66 -2.17
C GLN A 71 -15.48 -11.81 -3.16
N GLN A 72 -15.44 -13.03 -2.68
CA GLN A 72 -15.57 -14.24 -3.49
C GLN A 72 -16.82 -15.03 -3.07
N THR A 73 -17.14 -16.07 -3.82
CA THR A 73 -18.35 -16.86 -3.61
C THR A 73 -18.33 -17.71 -2.35
N SER A 74 -17.15 -17.97 -1.77
CA SER A 74 -17.02 -18.76 -0.55
C SER A 74 -15.90 -18.19 0.34
N ALA A 75 -15.94 -18.53 1.63
CA ALA A 75 -14.89 -18.13 2.57
C ALA A 75 -13.53 -18.70 2.16
N ALA A 76 -13.48 -19.94 1.70
CA ALA A 76 -12.23 -20.56 1.26
C ALA A 76 -11.65 -19.82 0.05
N ASP A 77 -12.49 -19.40 -0.90
CA ASP A 77 -12.05 -18.62 -2.06
C ASP A 77 -11.55 -17.23 -1.66
N ASN A 78 -12.21 -16.59 -0.69
CA ASN A 78 -11.75 -15.32 -0.13
C ASN A 78 -10.35 -15.46 0.47
N ASP A 79 -10.13 -16.47 1.29
CA ASP A 79 -8.85 -16.71 1.94
C ASP A 79 -7.75 -16.95 0.90
N ALA A 80 -8.01 -17.80 -0.08
CA ALA A 80 -7.05 -18.13 -1.12
C ALA A 80 -6.71 -16.92 -1.99
N ARG A 81 -7.72 -16.12 -2.34
CA ARG A 81 -7.52 -14.93 -3.16
C ARG A 81 -6.73 -13.88 -2.41
N LEU A 82 -7.09 -13.62 -1.16
CA LEU A 82 -6.39 -12.64 -0.34
C LEU A 82 -4.94 -13.04 -0.14
N ASP A 83 -4.68 -14.30 0.19
CA ASP A 83 -3.32 -14.79 0.38
C ASP A 83 -2.47 -14.61 -0.88
N ARG A 84 -3.03 -14.93 -2.04
CA ARG A 84 -2.32 -14.78 -3.32
C ARG A 84 -1.96 -13.33 -3.59
N ILE A 85 -2.87 -12.39 -3.33
CA ILE A 85 -2.62 -10.97 -3.54
C ILE A 85 -1.52 -10.48 -2.59
N LEU A 86 -1.58 -10.87 -1.31
CA LEU A 86 -0.56 -10.49 -0.34
C LEU A 86 0.83 -11.02 -0.72
N GLU A 87 0.87 -12.27 -1.17
CA GLU A 87 2.12 -12.89 -1.64
C GLU A 87 2.71 -12.14 -2.84
N GLU A 88 1.87 -11.78 -3.79
CA GLU A 88 2.30 -11.05 -4.97
C GLU A 88 2.78 -9.64 -4.62
N ILE A 89 2.07 -8.94 -3.72
CA ILE A 89 2.52 -7.63 -3.20
C ILE A 89 3.89 -7.77 -2.56
N GLY A 90 4.08 -8.78 -1.71
CA GLY A 90 5.35 -9.03 -1.05
C GLY A 90 6.50 -9.19 -2.05
N ARG A 91 6.28 -9.96 -3.10
CA ARG A 91 7.28 -10.14 -4.15
C ARG A 91 7.61 -8.83 -4.87
N LEU A 92 6.59 -8.06 -5.23
CA LEU A 92 6.78 -6.78 -5.90
C LEU A 92 7.56 -5.77 -5.06
N LEU A 93 7.28 -5.71 -3.77
CA LEU A 93 7.99 -4.79 -2.87
C LEU A 93 9.43 -5.20 -2.64
N MET A 94 9.73 -6.49 -2.65
CA MET A 94 11.08 -7.00 -2.39
C MET A 94 12.01 -6.97 -3.61
N VAL A 95 11.48 -6.80 -4.81
CA VAL A 95 12.31 -6.72 -6.02
C VAL A 95 13.31 -5.57 -5.92
N ASP A 96 12.88 -4.45 -5.35
CA ASP A 96 13.75 -3.29 -5.15
C ASP A 96 13.14 -2.41 -4.06
N VAL A 97 13.74 -2.46 -2.88
CA VAL A 97 13.25 -1.72 -1.70
C VAL A 97 13.57 -0.22 -1.75
N THR A 98 14.23 0.24 -2.81
CA THR A 98 14.62 1.65 -2.96
C THR A 98 13.78 2.40 -3.99
N LEU A 99 12.82 1.76 -4.64
CA LEU A 99 12.03 2.34 -5.72
C LEU A 99 12.93 2.99 -6.79
N SER A 100 13.87 2.21 -7.30
CA SER A 100 14.86 2.65 -8.29
C SER A 100 15.77 3.78 -7.79
N GLY A 101 16.11 3.74 -6.51
CA GLY A 101 16.99 4.72 -5.88
C GLY A 101 16.28 5.99 -5.41
N LEU A 102 14.96 6.05 -5.52
CA LEU A 102 14.19 7.22 -5.11
C LEU A 102 14.11 7.38 -3.60
N ILE A 103 14.09 6.26 -2.87
CA ILE A 103 14.05 6.24 -1.41
C ILE A 103 15.22 5.42 -0.87
N ASP A 104 15.48 5.55 0.43
CA ASP A 104 16.56 4.80 1.08
C ASP A 104 16.17 3.36 1.31
N HIS A 105 14.95 3.12 1.78
CA HIS A 105 14.46 1.78 2.10
C HIS A 105 12.95 1.79 2.30
N MET A 106 12.32 0.65 2.08
CA MET A 106 10.94 0.42 2.50
C MET A 106 10.78 -0.99 3.03
N HIS A 107 9.84 -1.17 3.96
CA HIS A 107 9.46 -2.49 4.44
C HIS A 107 7.98 -2.50 4.80
N ALA A 108 7.37 -3.65 4.66
CA ALA A 108 5.99 -3.87 5.07
C ALA A 108 5.97 -4.48 6.47
N ASP A 109 5.10 -3.97 7.33
CA ASP A 109 4.79 -4.61 8.60
C ASP A 109 3.74 -5.71 8.39
N PRO A 110 3.57 -6.62 9.36
CA PRO A 110 2.54 -7.66 9.22
C PRO A 110 1.16 -7.09 8.96
N PRO A 111 0.36 -7.73 8.09
CA PRO A 111 -0.95 -7.23 7.76
C PRO A 111 -1.93 -7.38 8.91
N GLU A 112 -2.87 -6.45 8.99
CA GLU A 112 -4.03 -6.52 9.86
C GLU A 112 -5.22 -6.99 9.04
N PHE A 113 -5.82 -8.13 9.42
CA PHE A 113 -6.93 -8.72 8.67
C PHE A 113 -8.27 -8.17 9.13
N ILE A 114 -9.15 -7.96 8.17
CA ILE A 114 -10.49 -7.42 8.39
C ILE A 114 -11.49 -8.34 7.70
N GLU A 115 -12.59 -8.62 8.38
CA GLU A 115 -13.70 -9.37 7.82
C GLU A 115 -15.00 -8.64 8.11
N GLN A 116 -15.80 -8.39 7.07
CA GLN A 116 -17.05 -7.67 7.18
C GLN A 116 -18.16 -8.47 6.54
N PRO A 117 -19.04 -9.10 7.34
CA PRO A 117 -20.22 -9.77 6.81
C PRO A 117 -21.21 -8.77 6.24
N ILE A 118 -21.83 -9.13 5.13
CA ILE A 118 -22.87 -8.32 4.50
C ILE A 118 -24.17 -9.11 4.53
N ASP A 119 -25.24 -8.50 5.03
CA ASP A 119 -26.56 -9.14 5.12
C ASP A 119 -27.04 -9.56 3.73
N GLY A 120 -27.34 -10.87 3.58
CA GLY A 120 -27.82 -11.45 2.33
C GLY A 120 -26.82 -11.47 1.21
N GLY A 121 -25.54 -11.15 1.47
CA GLY A 121 -24.48 -11.07 0.48
C GLY A 121 -23.23 -11.85 0.86
N LEU A 122 -22.21 -11.72 0.01
CA LEU A 122 -20.92 -12.36 0.21
C LEU A 122 -20.11 -11.55 1.24
N THR A 123 -19.42 -12.24 2.12
CA THR A 123 -18.53 -11.60 3.09
C THR A 123 -17.39 -10.91 2.38
N ILE A 124 -17.13 -9.65 2.77
CA ILE A 124 -15.94 -8.91 2.33
C ILE A 124 -14.81 -9.24 3.29
N LYS A 125 -13.68 -9.67 2.76
CA LYS A 125 -12.47 -9.93 3.52
C LYS A 125 -11.36 -9.01 3.03
N GLY A 126 -10.55 -8.52 3.94
CA GLY A 126 -9.49 -7.60 3.58
C GLY A 126 -8.29 -7.68 4.48
N ALA A 127 -7.27 -6.92 4.12
CA ALA A 127 -6.08 -6.74 4.91
C ALA A 127 -5.57 -5.32 4.73
N ILE A 128 -5.02 -4.76 5.80
CA ILE A 128 -4.32 -3.48 5.76
C ILE A 128 -2.86 -3.78 6.04
N ILE A 129 -2.00 -3.41 5.10
CA ILE A 129 -0.55 -3.60 5.19
C ILE A 129 0.08 -2.26 5.50
N PRO A 130 0.60 -2.04 6.72
CA PRO A 130 1.39 -0.84 6.98
C PRO A 130 2.70 -0.93 6.21
N LEU A 131 3.06 0.15 5.53
CA LEU A 131 4.29 0.21 4.74
C LEU A 131 5.10 1.41 5.21
N VAL A 132 6.33 1.18 5.63
CA VAL A 132 7.23 2.24 6.08
C VAL A 132 8.19 2.58 4.95
N LEU A 133 8.18 3.85 4.56
CA LEU A 133 9.02 4.39 3.50
C LEU A 133 10.02 5.37 4.12
N GLU A 134 11.32 5.07 4.00
CA GLU A 134 12.36 5.94 4.52
C GLU A 134 12.98 6.74 3.37
N TYR A 135 12.88 8.05 3.44
CA TYR A 135 13.45 8.94 2.43
C TYR A 135 13.76 10.30 2.99
N VAL A 136 14.61 11.02 2.26
CA VAL A 136 15.08 12.36 2.63
C VAL A 136 14.49 13.37 1.67
N SER A 137 14.05 14.49 2.23
CA SER A 137 13.59 15.64 1.46
C SER A 137 14.28 16.92 1.94
N ASN A 138 14.42 17.88 1.05
CA ASN A 138 15.00 19.20 1.38
C ASN A 138 13.98 20.12 2.05
N SER A 139 12.71 19.75 2.05
CA SER A 139 11.62 20.59 2.58
C SER A 139 10.50 19.69 3.10
N ASN A 140 9.78 20.19 4.11
CA ASN A 140 8.62 19.46 4.63
C ASN A 140 7.45 19.46 3.65
N LEU A 141 7.46 20.32 2.66
CA LEU A 141 6.36 20.41 1.67
C LEU A 141 6.73 19.84 0.30
N ASN A 142 7.99 19.55 0.09
CA ASN A 142 8.46 19.05 -1.21
C ASN A 142 8.94 17.61 -1.14
#